data_4aa8995ab82cc13a4e8350a6ea5da6b0
#
_entry.id   4aa8995ab82cc13a4e8350a6ea5da6b0
#
_cell.length_a   1.000
_cell.length_b   1.000
_cell.length_c   1.000
_cell.angle_alpha   90.00
_cell.angle_beta   90.00
_cell.angle_gamma   90.00
#
_symmetry.space_group_name_H-M   'P 1'
#
loop_
_entity.id
_entity.type
_entity.pdbx_description
1 polymer ?
#
loop_
_entity_poly.entity_id
_entity_poly.type
_entity_poly.pdbx_seq_one_letter_code
_entity_poly.pdbx_strand_id
1 'polypeptide(L)'
;MRSISLTLVSLTAIAGLQLAATAPVHAQGKTYTLKVASFTPKKSATSRWFEKAKKDLAAKTGGKLVLEMFYGSSMGPMPRHYDLARKGVADMAFFQHGVTRGRFPLVELTHSPYLVPSGSAGSIIATKIAADLKDKYLAKEHKGTKLIWIVYNRPSGVYDAGKPITKLEDLKGRRYRAPTPTDVAVMKELGALPIGMPATHMAASLQKGTIDGVVTDPMGIFSFKLGTLVKNYTDMFNSVISFGLVMNNKSYASLPKKYQKLIDELGTKESAVRMATMSWSDFPVFKKYMGKQKIKSVKMSASADKAMRAIGKKVMAKRIAGMEKKGLPAKKVFGEMKALAAKYTK
;
A
#
# COMPACT_ATOMS: atom_id res chain seq x y z
N MET A 1 -33.41 98.97 -8.69
CA MET A 1 -31.98 99.28 -8.89
C MET A 1 -31.20 98.08 -8.51
N ARG A 2 -30.41 97.56 -9.34
CA ARG A 2 -29.46 96.43 -9.41
C ARG A 2 -29.95 95.29 -10.32
N SER A 3 -29.40 95.39 -11.53
CA SER A 3 -29.44 94.37 -12.57
C SER A 3 -28.73 93.06 -12.17
N ILE A 4 -29.31 91.93 -12.49
CA ILE A 4 -28.68 90.63 -12.41
C ILE A 4 -28.54 90.12 -13.85
N SER A 5 -27.26 90.01 -14.28
CA SER A 5 -26.88 89.45 -15.56
C SER A 5 -26.98 87.88 -15.50
N LEU A 6 -27.74 87.28 -16.41
CA LEU A 6 -27.74 85.86 -16.64
C LEU A 6 -26.57 85.51 -17.55
N THR A 7 -25.67 84.65 -17.04
CA THR A 7 -24.62 84.03 -17.83
C THR A 7 -25.09 82.61 -18.24
N LEU A 8 -25.22 82.40 -19.55
CA LEU A 8 -25.49 81.12 -20.16
C LEU A 8 -24.23 80.24 -20.11
N VAL A 9 -24.27 79.13 -19.44
CA VAL A 9 -23.24 78.11 -19.48
C VAL A 9 -23.69 76.97 -20.38
N SER A 10 -23.05 76.82 -21.52
CA SER A 10 -23.24 75.76 -22.50
C SER A 10 -22.63 74.46 -21.97
N LEU A 11 -23.45 73.41 -21.69
CA LEU A 11 -22.99 72.09 -21.37
C LEU A 11 -22.77 71.26 -22.65
N THR A 12 -21.51 71.04 -23.01
CA THR A 12 -21.09 70.05 -24.03
C THR A 12 -21.02 68.67 -23.40
N ALA A 13 -22.00 67.81 -23.74
CA ALA A 13 -22.02 66.39 -23.32
C ALA A 13 -21.01 65.59 -24.16
N ILE A 14 -19.92 65.15 -23.54
CA ILE A 14 -19.00 64.19 -24.11
C ILE A 14 -19.53 62.79 -23.77
N ALA A 15 -20.12 62.12 -24.76
CA ALA A 15 -20.52 60.70 -24.67
C ALA A 15 -19.25 59.85 -24.77
N GLY A 16 -18.68 59.50 -23.62
CA GLY A 16 -17.61 58.51 -23.54
C GLY A 16 -18.18 57.09 -23.67
N LEU A 17 -17.98 56.46 -24.84
CA LEU A 17 -18.27 55.07 -25.07
C LEU A 17 -17.27 54.22 -24.25
N GLN A 18 -17.62 53.76 -23.05
CA GLN A 18 -16.85 52.78 -22.33
C GLN A 18 -17.06 51.42 -23.00
N LEU A 19 -16.12 50.97 -23.83
CA LEU A 19 -15.96 49.56 -24.18
C LEU A 19 -15.60 48.78 -22.91
N ALA A 20 -16.60 48.25 -22.24
CA ALA A 20 -16.37 47.24 -21.21
C ALA A 20 -15.76 45.99 -21.89
N ALA A 21 -14.45 45.85 -21.79
CA ALA A 21 -13.77 44.61 -22.12
C ALA A 21 -14.32 43.54 -21.20
N THR A 22 -15.29 42.75 -21.68
CA THR A 22 -15.73 41.55 -21.02
C THR A 22 -14.57 40.52 -21.03
N ALA A 23 -13.79 40.52 -19.94
CA ALA A 23 -12.85 39.46 -19.72
C ALA A 23 -13.61 38.14 -19.77
N PRO A 24 -13.13 37.11 -20.48
CA PRO A 24 -13.82 35.85 -20.55
C PRO A 24 -13.94 35.32 -19.11
N VAL A 25 -15.17 35.28 -18.60
CA VAL A 25 -15.49 34.51 -17.38
C VAL A 25 -15.11 33.06 -17.70
N HIS A 26 -13.92 32.65 -17.27
CA HIS A 26 -13.54 31.26 -17.30
C HIS A 26 -14.56 30.54 -16.45
N ALA A 27 -15.52 29.88 -17.08
CA ALA A 27 -16.45 29.00 -16.42
C ALA A 27 -15.63 28.06 -15.54
N GLN A 28 -15.65 28.29 -14.22
CA GLN A 28 -14.95 27.44 -13.26
C GLN A 28 -15.61 26.08 -13.29
N GLY A 29 -15.17 25.22 -14.23
CA GLY A 29 -15.69 23.88 -14.37
C GLY A 29 -15.60 23.13 -13.04
N LYS A 30 -16.59 22.25 -12.77
CA LYS A 30 -16.73 21.47 -11.54
C LYS A 30 -15.40 20.84 -11.11
N THR A 31 -15.01 21.03 -9.86
CA THR A 31 -13.87 20.36 -9.22
C THR A 31 -14.35 19.03 -8.64
N TYR A 32 -13.58 17.98 -8.89
CA TYR A 32 -13.79 16.63 -8.39
C TYR A 32 -12.77 16.34 -7.31
N THR A 33 -13.20 16.30 -6.06
CA THR A 33 -12.36 15.97 -4.91
C THR A 33 -12.59 14.51 -4.52
N LEU A 34 -11.54 13.71 -4.54
CA LEU A 34 -11.57 12.28 -4.19
C LEU A 34 -10.95 12.09 -2.80
N LYS A 35 -11.74 11.62 -1.85
CA LYS A 35 -11.28 11.26 -0.49
C LYS A 35 -10.49 9.95 -0.54
N VAL A 36 -9.23 9.97 -0.08
CA VAL A 36 -8.33 8.82 -0.10
C VAL A 36 -7.96 8.42 1.32
N ALA A 37 -8.46 7.28 1.78
CA ALA A 37 -8.11 6.72 3.09
C ALA A 37 -6.75 6.00 3.02
N SER A 38 -5.82 6.33 3.93
CA SER A 38 -4.52 5.66 4.07
C SER A 38 -4.18 5.42 5.53
N PHE A 39 -3.76 4.20 5.87
CA PHE A 39 -3.32 3.87 7.23
C PHE A 39 -1.87 4.30 7.51
N THR A 40 -1.11 4.65 6.46
CA THR A 40 0.31 5.00 6.62
C THR A 40 0.50 6.39 7.22
N PRO A 41 1.54 6.60 8.03
CA PRO A 41 1.88 7.93 8.51
C PRO A 41 2.18 8.90 7.36
N LYS A 42 1.77 10.17 7.48
CA LYS A 42 1.93 11.20 6.44
C LYS A 42 3.38 11.33 5.92
N LYS A 43 4.37 11.16 6.80
CA LYS A 43 5.81 11.26 6.43
C LYS A 43 6.42 9.95 5.93
N SER A 44 5.63 8.89 5.71
CA SER A 44 6.16 7.61 5.20
C SER A 44 6.55 7.70 3.73
N ALA A 45 7.45 6.80 3.29
CA ALA A 45 7.82 6.68 1.88
C ALA A 45 6.59 6.41 0.98
N THR A 46 5.70 5.56 1.42
CA THR A 46 4.42 5.27 0.75
C THR A 46 3.58 6.55 0.55
N SER A 47 3.50 7.38 1.59
CA SER A 47 2.71 8.62 1.52
C SER A 47 3.32 9.65 0.56
N ARG A 48 4.64 9.65 0.33
CA ARG A 48 5.28 10.49 -0.69
C ARG A 48 4.79 10.19 -2.10
N TRP A 49 4.50 8.92 -2.41
CA TRP A 49 3.89 8.57 -3.70
C TRP A 49 2.50 9.19 -3.84
N PHE A 50 1.67 9.12 -2.80
CA PHE A 50 0.33 9.74 -2.82
C PHE A 50 0.41 11.26 -2.98
N GLU A 51 1.34 11.92 -2.29
CA GLU A 51 1.53 13.38 -2.43
C GLU A 51 2.00 13.74 -3.84
N LYS A 52 2.86 12.91 -4.46
CA LYS A 52 3.23 13.09 -5.87
C LYS A 52 2.04 12.89 -6.80
N ALA A 53 1.27 11.81 -6.65
CA ALA A 53 0.08 11.54 -7.46
C ALA A 53 -0.96 12.67 -7.34
N LYS A 54 -1.18 13.20 -6.12
CA LYS A 54 -2.02 14.36 -5.86
C LYS A 54 -1.56 15.59 -6.66
N LYS A 55 -0.27 15.91 -6.61
CA LYS A 55 0.31 17.04 -7.35
C LYS A 55 0.20 16.85 -8.87
N ASP A 56 0.54 15.65 -9.35
CA ASP A 56 0.50 15.35 -10.79
C ASP A 56 -0.93 15.43 -11.35
N LEU A 57 -1.93 14.90 -10.65
CA LEU A 57 -3.33 14.98 -11.05
C LEU A 57 -3.85 16.41 -11.05
N ALA A 58 -3.54 17.20 -10.01
CA ALA A 58 -3.93 18.60 -9.94
C ALA A 58 -3.29 19.37 -11.10
N ALA A 59 -2.00 19.20 -11.39
CA ALA A 59 -1.30 19.87 -12.49
C ALA A 59 -1.90 19.49 -13.85
N LYS A 60 -2.13 18.20 -14.13
CA LYS A 60 -2.73 17.71 -15.40
C LYS A 60 -4.16 18.20 -15.63
N THR A 61 -4.86 18.66 -14.60
CA THR A 61 -6.28 19.02 -14.66
C THR A 61 -6.55 20.49 -14.33
N GLY A 62 -5.52 21.31 -14.15
CA GLY A 62 -5.70 22.69 -13.70
C GLY A 62 -6.46 22.77 -12.35
N GLY A 63 -6.16 21.84 -11.43
CA GLY A 63 -6.81 21.76 -10.12
C GLY A 63 -8.23 21.20 -10.13
N LYS A 64 -8.73 20.63 -11.25
CA LYS A 64 -10.10 20.14 -11.36
C LYS A 64 -10.27 18.69 -10.88
N LEU A 65 -9.20 17.92 -10.72
CA LEU A 65 -9.20 16.60 -10.08
C LEU A 65 -8.21 16.60 -8.91
N VAL A 66 -8.71 16.49 -7.69
CA VAL A 66 -7.92 16.66 -6.47
C VAL A 66 -8.05 15.41 -5.59
N LEU A 67 -6.94 14.92 -5.06
CA LEU A 67 -6.94 13.91 -4.00
C LEU A 67 -6.91 14.58 -2.63
N GLU A 68 -7.90 14.31 -1.81
CA GLU A 68 -7.94 14.69 -0.40
C GLU A 68 -7.46 13.51 0.44
N MET A 69 -6.27 13.63 1.04
CA MET A 69 -5.58 12.53 1.71
C MET A 69 -5.88 12.46 3.20
N PHE A 70 -6.34 11.31 3.67
CA PHE A 70 -6.58 10.99 5.07
C PHE A 70 -5.57 9.95 5.55
N TYR A 71 -4.49 10.41 6.19
CA TYR A 71 -3.37 9.58 6.66
C TYR A 71 -3.55 9.05 8.08
N GLY A 72 -2.73 8.04 8.45
CA GLY A 72 -2.60 7.55 9.82
C GLY A 72 -3.87 6.90 10.36
N SER A 73 -4.70 6.31 9.50
CA SER A 73 -5.99 5.73 9.88
C SER A 73 -7.03 6.73 10.40
N SER A 74 -6.95 8.01 10.02
CA SER A 74 -7.89 9.06 10.47
C SER A 74 -9.34 8.82 10.05
N MET A 75 -9.59 8.02 8.98
CA MET A 75 -10.93 7.60 8.56
C MET A 75 -11.39 6.28 9.22
N GLY A 76 -10.58 5.70 10.09
CA GLY A 76 -10.88 4.45 10.77
C GLY A 76 -9.72 3.45 10.73
N PRO A 77 -9.83 2.33 11.46
CA PRO A 77 -8.77 1.36 11.60
C PRO A 77 -8.44 0.65 10.28
N MET A 78 -7.16 0.32 10.07
CA MET A 78 -6.62 -0.27 8.84
C MET A 78 -7.45 -1.45 8.28
N PRO A 79 -7.99 -2.38 9.08
CA PRO A 79 -8.81 -3.49 8.56
C PRO A 79 -10.11 -3.05 7.88
N ARG A 80 -10.59 -1.83 8.15
CA ARG A 80 -11.82 -1.29 7.55
C ARG A 80 -11.58 -0.51 6.26
N HIS A 81 -10.35 -0.22 5.88
CA HIS A 81 -10.04 0.67 4.75
C HIS A 81 -10.66 0.18 3.43
N TYR A 82 -10.58 -1.13 3.13
CA TYR A 82 -11.25 -1.67 1.95
C TYR A 82 -12.75 -1.39 1.94
N ASP A 83 -13.41 -1.58 3.09
CA ASP A 83 -14.84 -1.35 3.23
C ASP A 83 -15.22 0.15 3.20
N LEU A 84 -14.33 1.06 3.61
CA LEU A 84 -14.54 2.50 3.44
C LEU A 84 -14.71 2.85 1.96
N ALA A 85 -13.83 2.35 1.09
CA ALA A 85 -13.98 2.56 -0.35
C ALA A 85 -15.18 1.79 -0.92
N ARG A 86 -15.38 0.52 -0.56
CA ARG A 86 -16.49 -0.30 -1.05
C ARG A 86 -17.86 0.32 -0.76
N LYS A 87 -18.00 0.94 0.42
CA LYS A 87 -19.25 1.61 0.86
C LYS A 87 -19.35 3.07 0.41
N GLY A 88 -18.32 3.65 -0.21
CA GLY A 88 -18.31 5.06 -0.65
C GLY A 88 -18.10 6.08 0.47
N VAL A 89 -17.67 5.67 1.66
CA VAL A 89 -17.26 6.59 2.74
C VAL A 89 -15.96 7.31 2.35
N ALA A 90 -15.04 6.60 1.69
CA ALA A 90 -13.93 7.15 0.96
C ALA A 90 -14.08 6.82 -0.53
N ASP A 91 -13.61 7.69 -1.42
CA ASP A 91 -13.61 7.41 -2.86
C ASP A 91 -12.54 6.40 -3.22
N MET A 92 -11.39 6.46 -2.53
CA MET A 92 -10.28 5.53 -2.70
C MET A 92 -9.77 5.08 -1.32
N ALA A 93 -9.17 3.89 -1.28
CA ALA A 93 -8.52 3.41 -0.06
C ALA A 93 -7.25 2.60 -0.36
N PHE A 94 -6.19 2.93 0.38
CA PHE A 94 -4.99 2.12 0.47
C PHE A 94 -5.11 1.19 1.67
N PHE A 95 -4.98 -0.11 1.45
CA PHE A 95 -5.22 -1.14 2.46
C PHE A 95 -4.25 -2.32 2.31
N GLN A 96 -4.16 -3.16 3.35
CA GLN A 96 -3.40 -4.43 3.33
C GLN A 96 -4.37 -5.60 3.17
N HIS A 97 -4.14 -6.49 2.20
CA HIS A 97 -5.03 -7.64 1.93
C HIS A 97 -5.11 -8.61 3.12
N GLY A 98 -3.98 -8.96 3.72
CA GLY A 98 -3.90 -9.97 4.76
C GLY A 98 -4.66 -9.68 6.07
N VAL A 99 -5.07 -8.41 6.31
CA VAL A 99 -5.88 -8.06 7.50
C VAL A 99 -7.37 -8.30 7.31
N THR A 100 -7.81 -8.51 6.06
CA THR A 100 -9.20 -8.85 5.71
C THR A 100 -9.30 -10.33 5.34
N ARG A 101 -9.07 -11.19 6.33
CA ARG A 101 -8.90 -12.65 6.17
C ARG A 101 -9.96 -13.28 5.26
N GLY A 102 -9.51 -14.10 4.31
CA GLY A 102 -10.34 -14.91 3.43
C GLY A 102 -11.04 -14.13 2.30
N ARG A 103 -10.85 -12.82 2.20
CA ARG A 103 -11.50 -11.98 1.17
C ARG A 103 -10.75 -11.99 -0.16
N PHE A 104 -9.43 -12.15 -0.14
CA PHE A 104 -8.55 -12.07 -1.30
C PHE A 104 -7.63 -13.30 -1.43
N PRO A 105 -8.20 -14.52 -1.50
CA PRO A 105 -7.42 -15.76 -1.42
C PRO A 105 -6.41 -15.92 -2.56
N LEU A 106 -6.72 -15.48 -3.80
CA LEU A 106 -5.78 -15.58 -4.92
C LEU A 106 -4.64 -14.56 -4.81
N VAL A 107 -4.94 -13.34 -4.31
CA VAL A 107 -3.88 -12.36 -3.99
C VAL A 107 -2.93 -12.94 -2.92
N GLU A 108 -3.45 -13.65 -1.94
CA GLU A 108 -2.65 -14.23 -0.86
C GLU A 108 -1.67 -15.33 -1.30
N LEU A 109 -1.82 -15.89 -2.50
CA LEU A 109 -0.86 -16.85 -3.07
C LEU A 109 0.54 -16.22 -3.28
N THR A 110 0.60 -14.90 -3.50
CA THR A 110 1.87 -14.17 -3.61
C THR A 110 2.64 -14.10 -2.29
N HIS A 111 1.96 -14.33 -1.13
CA HIS A 111 2.61 -14.36 0.18
C HIS A 111 3.40 -15.66 0.41
N SER A 112 3.56 -16.51 -0.62
CA SER A 112 4.35 -17.71 -0.54
C SER A 112 5.80 -17.39 -0.17
N PRO A 113 6.35 -17.99 0.89
CA PRO A 113 7.76 -17.84 1.20
C PRO A 113 8.62 -18.22 -0.01
N TYR A 114 9.67 -17.46 -0.26
CA TYR A 114 10.64 -17.68 -1.34
C TYR A 114 10.07 -17.70 -2.78
N LEU A 115 8.87 -17.15 -3.00
CA LEU A 115 8.34 -16.98 -4.36
C LEU A 115 9.16 -15.99 -5.16
N VAL A 116 9.69 -14.98 -4.50
CA VAL A 116 10.50 -13.91 -5.09
C VAL A 116 11.84 -13.81 -4.35
N PRO A 117 12.90 -13.23 -4.97
CA PRO A 117 14.18 -13.05 -4.32
C PRO A 117 14.09 -12.09 -3.12
N SER A 118 15.07 -12.13 -2.23
CA SER A 118 15.21 -11.17 -1.13
C SER A 118 15.49 -9.74 -1.63
N GLY A 119 15.35 -8.78 -0.74
CA GLY A 119 15.68 -7.39 -1.05
C GLY A 119 14.63 -6.63 -1.85
N SER A 120 15.01 -5.49 -2.44
CA SER A 120 14.09 -4.62 -3.20
C SER A 120 13.58 -5.28 -4.48
N ALA A 121 14.39 -6.13 -5.10
CA ALA A 121 14.00 -6.88 -6.30
C ALA A 121 12.74 -7.72 -6.06
N GLY A 122 12.64 -8.38 -4.90
CA GLY A 122 11.46 -9.18 -4.58
C GLY A 122 10.16 -8.39 -4.55
N SER A 123 10.18 -7.18 -4.00
CA SER A 123 9.02 -6.26 -4.03
C SER A 123 8.60 -5.91 -5.46
N ILE A 124 9.58 -5.54 -6.29
CA ILE A 124 9.33 -5.14 -7.69
C ILE A 124 8.80 -6.32 -8.50
N ILE A 125 9.40 -7.50 -8.34
CA ILE A 125 8.97 -8.73 -9.04
C ILE A 125 7.56 -9.11 -8.62
N ALA A 126 7.25 -9.14 -7.31
CA ALA A 126 5.91 -9.43 -6.83
C ALA A 126 4.87 -8.44 -7.38
N THR A 127 5.23 -7.15 -7.46
CA THR A 127 4.35 -6.11 -8.03
C THR A 127 4.11 -6.33 -9.51
N LYS A 128 5.14 -6.69 -10.29
CA LYS A 128 5.01 -7.03 -11.71
C LYS A 128 4.11 -8.27 -11.91
N ILE A 129 4.29 -9.31 -11.11
CA ILE A 129 3.45 -10.52 -11.14
C ILE A 129 1.98 -10.16 -10.90
N ALA A 130 1.69 -9.36 -9.88
CA ALA A 130 0.32 -8.95 -9.60
C ALA A 130 -0.27 -8.09 -10.71
N ALA A 131 0.50 -7.19 -11.31
CA ALA A 131 0.05 -6.38 -12.43
C ALA A 131 -0.32 -7.22 -13.66
N ASP A 132 0.50 -8.23 -13.99
CA ASP A 132 0.23 -9.14 -15.12
C ASP A 132 -1.00 -10.03 -14.89
N LEU A 133 -1.29 -10.38 -13.64
CA LEU A 133 -2.43 -11.24 -13.28
C LEU A 133 -3.66 -10.44 -12.83
N LYS A 134 -3.57 -9.10 -12.75
CA LYS A 134 -4.61 -8.23 -12.20
C LYS A 134 -5.97 -8.49 -12.85
N ASP A 135 -6.08 -8.27 -14.13
CA ASP A 135 -7.36 -8.29 -14.82
C ASP A 135 -7.88 -9.73 -15.04
N LYS A 136 -6.96 -10.68 -15.21
CA LYS A 136 -7.30 -12.09 -15.41
C LYS A 136 -7.90 -12.74 -14.16
N TYR A 137 -7.35 -12.44 -12.97
CA TYR A 137 -7.70 -13.12 -11.73
C TYR A 137 -7.97 -12.20 -10.55
N LEU A 138 -7.06 -11.25 -10.25
CA LEU A 138 -7.00 -10.61 -8.95
C LEU A 138 -8.06 -9.53 -8.77
N ALA A 139 -8.40 -8.79 -9.82
CA ALA A 139 -9.44 -7.75 -9.76
C ALA A 139 -10.82 -8.32 -9.41
N LYS A 140 -11.09 -9.58 -9.77
CA LYS A 140 -12.36 -10.26 -9.49
C LYS A 140 -12.64 -10.46 -8.01
N GLU A 141 -11.61 -10.47 -7.17
CA GLU A 141 -11.74 -10.56 -5.71
C GLU A 141 -12.13 -9.22 -5.06
N HIS A 142 -11.95 -8.10 -5.78
CA HIS A 142 -12.18 -6.73 -5.28
C HIS A 142 -13.62 -6.26 -5.57
N LYS A 143 -14.60 -7.08 -5.19
CA LYS A 143 -16.03 -6.81 -5.45
C LYS A 143 -16.48 -5.45 -4.90
N GLY A 144 -17.19 -4.68 -5.74
CA GLY A 144 -17.72 -3.36 -5.39
C GLY A 144 -16.72 -2.20 -5.50
N THR A 145 -15.48 -2.50 -5.92
CA THR A 145 -14.44 -1.50 -6.14
C THR A 145 -13.69 -1.78 -7.44
N LYS A 146 -13.14 -0.72 -8.03
CA LYS A 146 -12.14 -0.80 -9.10
C LYS A 146 -10.77 -0.95 -8.45
N LEU A 147 -10.10 -2.06 -8.73
CA LEU A 147 -8.71 -2.27 -8.32
C LEU A 147 -7.80 -1.40 -9.19
N ILE A 148 -7.11 -0.45 -8.56
CA ILE A 148 -6.12 0.39 -9.24
C ILE A 148 -4.83 -0.41 -9.40
N TRP A 149 -4.20 -0.81 -8.31
CA TRP A 149 -3.01 -1.68 -8.33
C TRP A 149 -2.86 -2.49 -7.04
N ILE A 150 -1.99 -3.51 -7.12
CA ILE A 150 -1.46 -4.23 -5.97
C ILE A 150 0.06 -4.02 -5.97
N VAL A 151 0.59 -3.61 -4.83
CA VAL A 151 2.03 -3.46 -4.61
C VAL A 151 2.46 -4.28 -3.40
N TYR A 152 3.74 -4.56 -3.32
CA TYR A 152 4.29 -5.39 -2.26
C TYR A 152 5.42 -4.66 -1.54
N ASN A 153 5.54 -4.92 -0.23
CA ASN A 153 6.70 -4.50 0.53
C ASN A 153 7.94 -5.31 0.12
N ARG A 154 9.10 -4.98 0.69
CA ARG A 154 10.26 -5.86 0.63
C ARG A 154 9.95 -7.17 1.34
N PRO A 155 10.57 -8.29 0.93
CA PRO A 155 10.43 -9.53 1.67
C PRO A 155 10.69 -9.35 3.17
N SER A 156 9.84 -10.00 3.97
CA SER A 156 9.85 -9.90 5.42
C SER A 156 10.88 -10.84 6.03
N GLY A 157 11.40 -10.44 7.18
CA GLY A 157 12.15 -11.28 8.10
C GLY A 157 11.52 -11.24 9.49
N VAL A 158 12.20 -11.86 10.45
CA VAL A 158 11.77 -11.88 11.86
C VAL A 158 12.62 -10.86 12.63
N TYR A 159 11.93 -9.96 13.32
CA TYR A 159 12.54 -9.03 14.28
C TYR A 159 12.13 -9.44 15.69
N ASP A 160 13.09 -9.61 16.56
CA ASP A 160 12.92 -10.14 17.91
C ASP A 160 13.36 -9.14 18.99
N ALA A 161 12.54 -9.02 20.06
CA ALA A 161 12.80 -8.11 21.17
C ALA A 161 13.82 -8.67 22.19
N GLY A 162 14.05 -9.97 22.20
CA GLY A 162 14.90 -10.66 23.17
C GLY A 162 16.07 -11.39 22.56
N LYS A 163 15.91 -12.71 22.36
CA LYS A 163 16.96 -13.62 21.93
C LYS A 163 17.04 -13.70 20.40
N PRO A 164 18.25 -13.83 19.80
CA PRO A 164 18.39 -14.06 18.37
C PRO A 164 17.81 -15.41 17.97
N ILE A 165 17.36 -15.51 16.71
CA ILE A 165 16.91 -16.77 16.10
C ILE A 165 18.02 -17.26 15.22
N THR A 166 18.74 -18.30 15.66
CA THR A 166 19.87 -18.91 14.95
C THR A 166 19.50 -20.25 14.32
N LYS A 167 18.48 -20.92 14.88
CA LYS A 167 17.92 -22.20 14.44
C LYS A 167 16.39 -22.17 14.56
N LEU A 168 15.68 -23.06 13.88
CA LEU A 168 14.21 -23.04 13.84
C LEU A 168 13.58 -23.31 15.21
N GLU A 169 14.25 -24.09 16.07
CA GLU A 169 13.79 -24.41 17.42
C GLU A 169 13.73 -23.18 18.34
N ASP A 170 14.50 -22.13 18.03
CA ASP A 170 14.48 -20.87 18.79
C ASP A 170 13.14 -20.14 18.71
N LEU A 171 12.29 -20.50 17.75
CA LEU A 171 10.94 -19.97 17.57
C LEU A 171 9.87 -20.66 18.44
N LYS A 172 10.17 -21.86 18.95
CA LYS A 172 9.19 -22.69 19.65
C LYS A 172 8.66 -21.99 20.90
N GLY A 173 7.32 -21.95 21.02
CA GLY A 173 6.61 -21.35 22.15
C GLY A 173 6.67 -19.81 22.22
N ARG A 174 7.34 -19.14 21.28
CA ARG A 174 7.45 -17.65 21.26
C ARG A 174 6.30 -17.03 20.46
N ARG A 175 5.86 -15.86 20.90
CA ARG A 175 4.71 -15.14 20.35
C ARG A 175 5.18 -14.13 19.30
N TYR A 176 4.79 -14.35 18.06
CA TYR A 176 5.15 -13.44 16.96
C TYR A 176 3.94 -12.84 16.29
N ARG A 177 3.97 -11.53 16.07
CA ARG A 177 3.03 -10.94 15.14
C ARG A 177 3.27 -11.49 13.74
N ALA A 178 2.22 -12.03 13.11
CA ALA A 178 2.25 -12.51 11.74
C ALA A 178 1.28 -11.69 10.87
N PRO A 179 1.79 -11.08 9.75
CA PRO A 179 1.01 -10.13 8.96
C PRO A 179 -0.05 -10.76 8.06
N THR A 180 0.14 -12.02 7.67
CA THR A 180 -0.71 -12.70 6.67
C THR A 180 -1.13 -14.08 7.16
N PRO A 181 -2.23 -14.65 6.63
CA PRO A 181 -2.62 -16.03 6.94
C PRO A 181 -1.53 -17.07 6.59
N THR A 182 -0.72 -16.80 5.56
CA THR A 182 0.42 -17.66 5.21
C THR A 182 1.49 -17.62 6.29
N ASP A 183 1.88 -16.42 6.75
CA ASP A 183 2.89 -16.27 7.82
C ASP A 183 2.39 -16.91 9.13
N VAL A 184 1.10 -16.78 9.46
CA VAL A 184 0.48 -17.48 10.60
C VAL A 184 0.65 -18.98 10.47
N ALA A 185 0.35 -19.55 9.29
CA ALA A 185 0.44 -21.00 9.07
C ALA A 185 1.90 -21.49 9.14
N VAL A 186 2.85 -20.73 8.57
CA VAL A 186 4.28 -21.07 8.63
C VAL A 186 4.80 -21.02 10.06
N MET A 187 4.47 -19.96 10.82
CA MET A 187 4.89 -19.82 12.21
C MET A 187 4.35 -20.97 13.09
N LYS A 188 3.12 -21.42 12.85
CA LYS A 188 2.55 -22.58 13.55
C LYS A 188 3.32 -23.88 13.25
N GLU A 189 3.69 -24.12 12.00
CA GLU A 189 4.50 -25.30 11.63
C GLU A 189 5.92 -25.25 12.26
N LEU A 190 6.40 -24.06 12.61
CA LEU A 190 7.66 -23.82 13.32
C LEU A 190 7.52 -23.94 14.85
N GLY A 191 6.32 -24.24 15.36
CA GLY A 191 6.04 -24.34 16.79
C GLY A 191 5.96 -23.01 17.53
N ALA A 192 5.94 -21.89 16.81
CA ALA A 192 5.70 -20.58 17.38
C ALA A 192 4.20 -20.35 17.68
N LEU A 193 3.91 -19.28 18.43
CA LEU A 193 2.56 -18.81 18.75
C LEU A 193 2.25 -17.55 17.95
N PRO A 194 1.78 -17.67 16.69
CA PRO A 194 1.54 -16.50 15.85
C PRO A 194 0.27 -15.75 16.24
N ILE A 195 0.37 -14.42 16.29
CA ILE A 195 -0.73 -13.52 16.56
C ILE A 195 -0.94 -12.64 15.31
N GLY A 196 -2.05 -12.86 14.62
CA GLY A 196 -2.42 -12.03 13.46
C GLY A 196 -2.98 -10.71 13.91
N MET A 197 -2.26 -9.61 13.62
CA MET A 197 -2.69 -8.27 13.96
C MET A 197 -2.23 -7.22 12.93
N PRO A 198 -2.93 -6.06 12.82
CA PRO A 198 -2.51 -4.93 12.01
C PRO A 198 -1.14 -4.40 12.42
N ALA A 199 -0.38 -3.84 11.47
CA ALA A 199 0.93 -3.26 11.72
C ALA A 199 0.89 -2.10 12.74
N THR A 200 -0.23 -1.37 12.80
CA THR A 200 -0.47 -0.26 13.73
C THR A 200 -0.46 -0.68 15.22
N HIS A 201 -0.63 -1.98 15.51
CA HIS A 201 -0.63 -2.51 16.88
C HIS A 201 0.73 -3.04 17.34
N MET A 202 1.73 -3.17 16.44
CA MET A 202 3.02 -3.78 16.74
C MET A 202 3.75 -3.10 17.91
N ALA A 203 3.84 -1.76 17.90
CA ALA A 203 4.57 -1.02 18.94
C ALA A 203 3.99 -1.26 20.32
N ALA A 204 2.69 -1.08 20.47
CA ALA A 204 2.01 -1.28 21.76
C ALA A 204 2.11 -2.73 22.25
N SER A 205 2.04 -3.72 21.34
CA SER A 205 2.13 -5.14 21.69
C SER A 205 3.54 -5.52 22.13
N LEU A 206 4.59 -5.00 21.46
CA LEU A 206 5.98 -5.19 21.89
C LEU A 206 6.26 -4.54 23.25
N GLN A 207 5.79 -3.29 23.44
CA GLN A 207 5.96 -2.56 24.71
C GLN A 207 5.29 -3.26 25.90
N LYS A 208 4.09 -3.82 25.69
CA LYS A 208 3.36 -4.57 26.70
C LYS A 208 3.87 -6.02 26.90
N GLY A 209 4.84 -6.46 26.09
CA GLY A 209 5.33 -7.84 26.12
C GLY A 209 4.28 -8.89 25.76
N THR A 210 3.21 -8.52 25.03
CA THR A 210 2.19 -9.48 24.54
C THR A 210 2.67 -10.27 23.33
N ILE A 211 3.69 -9.78 22.64
CA ILE A 211 4.44 -10.47 21.60
C ILE A 211 5.95 -10.35 21.86
N ASP A 212 6.71 -11.35 21.44
CA ASP A 212 8.16 -11.44 21.62
C ASP A 212 8.91 -10.90 20.38
N GLY A 213 8.19 -10.75 19.26
CA GLY A 213 8.73 -10.21 18.03
C GLY A 213 7.70 -10.06 16.92
N VAL A 214 8.16 -9.65 15.74
CA VAL A 214 7.29 -9.38 14.59
C VAL A 214 7.89 -9.93 13.31
N VAL A 215 7.02 -10.51 12.46
CA VAL A 215 7.31 -10.74 11.04
C VAL A 215 6.94 -9.47 10.30
N THR A 216 7.92 -8.82 9.69
CA THR A 216 7.73 -7.59 8.91
C THR A 216 8.93 -7.33 8.02
N ASP A 217 8.80 -6.35 7.13
CA ASP A 217 9.91 -5.84 6.34
C ASP A 217 10.66 -4.72 7.09
N PRO A 218 11.86 -4.35 6.62
CA PRO A 218 12.65 -3.28 7.21
C PRO A 218 11.92 -1.95 7.34
N MET A 219 11.11 -1.59 6.34
CA MET A 219 10.37 -0.31 6.37
C MET A 219 9.25 -0.31 7.41
N GLY A 220 8.71 -1.49 7.75
CA GLY A 220 7.77 -1.63 8.87
C GLY A 220 8.42 -1.25 10.20
N ILE A 221 9.66 -1.69 10.44
CA ILE A 221 10.40 -1.31 11.66
C ILE A 221 10.61 0.21 11.72
N PHE A 222 11.01 0.81 10.62
CA PHE A 222 11.23 2.27 10.54
C PHE A 222 9.92 3.07 10.68
N SER A 223 8.92 2.73 9.88
CA SER A 223 7.67 3.50 9.79
C SER A 223 6.84 3.46 11.07
N PHE A 224 6.88 2.34 11.80
CA PHE A 224 6.18 2.16 13.08
C PHE A 224 7.07 2.36 14.29
N LYS A 225 8.31 2.89 14.10
CA LYS A 225 9.27 3.25 15.17
C LYS A 225 9.58 2.09 16.11
N LEU A 226 9.75 0.88 15.59
CA LEU A 226 9.98 -0.32 16.40
C LEU A 226 11.47 -0.53 16.78
N GLY A 227 12.38 0.28 16.30
CA GLY A 227 13.82 0.05 16.42
C GLY A 227 14.35 -0.06 17.85
N THR A 228 13.74 0.65 18.81
CA THR A 228 14.10 0.56 20.24
C THR A 228 13.46 -0.64 20.94
N LEU A 229 12.50 -1.30 20.28
CA LEU A 229 11.70 -2.40 20.84
C LEU A 229 12.20 -3.76 20.38
N VAL A 230 13.04 -3.81 19.35
CA VAL A 230 13.61 -5.05 18.80
C VAL A 230 15.12 -5.01 18.84
N LYS A 231 15.75 -6.15 19.07
CA LYS A 231 17.21 -6.28 19.25
C LYS A 231 17.89 -7.07 18.12
N ASN A 232 17.16 -7.98 17.51
CA ASN A 232 17.70 -8.90 16.51
C ASN A 232 16.84 -8.92 15.26
N TYR A 233 17.48 -9.10 14.11
CA TYR A 233 16.85 -9.37 12.82
C TYR A 233 17.40 -10.67 12.26
N THR A 234 16.51 -11.60 11.92
CA THR A 234 16.86 -12.83 11.21
C THR A 234 16.22 -12.81 9.83
N ASP A 235 17.07 -12.92 8.78
CA ASP A 235 16.61 -13.01 7.39
C ASP A 235 16.05 -14.42 7.14
N MET A 236 14.77 -14.56 7.36
CA MET A 236 14.01 -15.80 7.15
C MET A 236 12.61 -15.44 6.66
N PHE A 237 11.86 -16.41 6.18
CA PHE A 237 10.54 -16.27 5.54
C PHE A 237 10.58 -15.80 4.09
N ASN A 238 11.30 -14.74 3.78
CA ASN A 238 11.34 -14.13 2.46
C ASN A 238 9.93 -14.05 1.79
N SER A 239 8.90 -13.75 2.59
CA SER A 239 7.53 -13.53 2.15
C SER A 239 7.27 -12.06 1.96
N VAL A 240 6.43 -11.72 0.99
CA VAL A 240 5.98 -10.34 0.74
C VAL A 240 4.58 -10.13 1.30
N ILE A 241 4.25 -8.89 1.62
CA ILE A 241 2.92 -8.47 2.07
C ILE A 241 2.29 -7.62 0.97
N SER A 242 1.07 -7.95 0.57
CA SER A 242 0.35 -7.23 -0.48
C SER A 242 -0.47 -6.07 0.06
N PHE A 243 -0.40 -4.94 -0.65
CA PHE A 243 -1.20 -3.75 -0.42
C PHE A 243 -1.95 -3.39 -1.69
N GLY A 244 -3.22 -3.01 -1.56
CA GLY A 244 -4.06 -2.59 -2.67
C GLY A 244 -4.42 -1.11 -2.59
N LEU A 245 -4.51 -0.46 -3.74
CA LEU A 245 -5.26 0.77 -3.91
C LEU A 245 -6.53 0.44 -4.69
N VAL A 246 -7.67 0.76 -4.11
CA VAL A 246 -8.98 0.58 -4.75
C VAL A 246 -9.74 1.89 -4.80
N MET A 247 -10.65 2.01 -5.77
CA MET A 247 -11.59 3.12 -5.89
C MET A 247 -13.02 2.58 -5.85
N ASN A 248 -13.92 3.30 -5.21
CA ASN A 248 -15.35 3.00 -5.25
C ASN A 248 -15.86 3.04 -6.69
N ASN A 249 -16.64 2.04 -7.12
CA ASN A 249 -17.13 1.97 -8.50
C ASN A 249 -18.05 3.15 -8.87
N LYS A 250 -18.90 3.63 -7.94
CA LYS A 250 -19.78 4.78 -8.18
C LYS A 250 -18.98 6.08 -8.29
N SER A 251 -17.99 6.27 -7.41
CA SER A 251 -17.09 7.44 -7.48
C SER A 251 -16.31 7.45 -8.80
N TYR A 252 -15.80 6.29 -9.26
CA TYR A 252 -15.14 6.20 -10.55
C TYR A 252 -16.09 6.53 -11.71
N ALA A 253 -17.30 5.96 -11.71
CA ALA A 253 -18.30 6.19 -12.77
C ALA A 253 -18.81 7.64 -12.83
N SER A 254 -18.80 8.36 -11.71
CA SER A 254 -19.22 9.77 -11.64
C SER A 254 -18.19 10.74 -12.24
N LEU A 255 -16.96 10.30 -12.49
CA LEU A 255 -15.95 11.13 -13.12
C LEU A 255 -16.17 11.25 -14.63
N PRO A 256 -15.91 12.42 -15.23
CA PRO A 256 -15.80 12.55 -16.68
C PRO A 256 -14.78 11.57 -17.27
N LYS A 257 -15.00 11.08 -18.50
CA LYS A 257 -14.13 10.11 -19.17
C LYS A 257 -12.65 10.51 -19.17
N LYS A 258 -12.34 11.79 -19.38
CA LYS A 258 -10.98 12.31 -19.30
C LYS A 258 -10.33 12.09 -17.95
N TYR A 259 -11.07 12.18 -16.83
CA TYR A 259 -10.55 11.95 -15.49
C TYR A 259 -10.52 10.46 -15.13
N GLN A 260 -11.48 9.66 -15.64
CA GLN A 260 -11.40 8.21 -15.56
C GLN A 260 -10.08 7.70 -16.16
N LYS A 261 -9.69 8.22 -17.35
CA LYS A 261 -8.41 7.88 -17.99
C LYS A 261 -7.21 8.21 -17.10
N LEU A 262 -7.19 9.34 -16.42
CA LEU A 262 -6.11 9.69 -15.48
C LEU A 262 -6.05 8.74 -14.27
N ILE A 263 -7.20 8.28 -13.76
CA ILE A 263 -7.25 7.26 -12.71
C ILE A 263 -6.75 5.92 -13.25
N ASP A 264 -7.08 5.55 -14.49
CA ASP A 264 -6.59 4.33 -15.13
C ASP A 264 -5.05 4.36 -15.33
N GLU A 265 -4.48 5.52 -15.66
CA GLU A 265 -3.03 5.73 -15.72
C GLU A 265 -2.33 5.48 -14.37
N LEU A 266 -2.99 5.77 -13.24
CA LEU A 266 -2.47 5.36 -11.92
C LEU A 266 -2.45 3.84 -11.75
N GLY A 267 -3.29 3.11 -12.47
CA GLY A 267 -3.45 1.66 -12.38
C GLY A 267 -2.54 0.86 -13.31
N THR A 268 -1.63 1.50 -14.06
CA THR A 268 -0.71 0.81 -14.96
C THR A 268 0.37 0.05 -14.19
N LYS A 269 0.97 -0.95 -14.85
CA LYS A 269 2.08 -1.74 -14.28
C LYS A 269 3.26 -0.83 -13.92
N GLU A 270 3.58 0.13 -14.76
CA GLU A 270 4.67 1.09 -14.56
C GLU A 270 4.39 1.97 -13.35
N SER A 271 3.15 2.40 -13.15
CA SER A 271 2.76 3.20 -11.99
C SER A 271 2.85 2.39 -10.70
N ALA A 272 2.39 1.13 -10.70
CA ALA A 272 2.54 0.21 -9.57
C ALA A 272 4.01 -0.04 -9.22
N VAL A 273 4.86 -0.27 -10.22
CA VAL A 273 6.31 -0.47 -10.03
C VAL A 273 6.97 0.81 -9.48
N ARG A 274 6.59 2.00 -9.99
CA ARG A 274 7.08 3.27 -9.41
C ARG A 274 6.67 3.42 -7.94
N MET A 275 5.43 3.05 -7.59
CA MET A 275 4.98 3.04 -6.20
C MET A 275 5.83 2.12 -5.33
N ALA A 276 6.05 0.88 -5.77
CA ALA A 276 6.91 -0.09 -5.08
C ALA A 276 8.33 0.46 -4.90
N THR A 277 8.94 1.00 -5.96
CA THR A 277 10.29 1.58 -5.93
C THR A 277 10.37 2.74 -4.95
N MET A 278 9.45 3.69 -5.00
CA MET A 278 9.44 4.85 -4.10
C MET A 278 9.26 4.45 -2.64
N SER A 279 8.42 3.44 -2.36
CA SER A 279 8.16 2.99 -1.00
C SER A 279 9.36 2.32 -0.35
N TRP A 280 10.32 1.80 -1.14
CA TRP A 280 11.50 1.10 -0.63
C TRP A 280 12.84 1.73 -1.06
N SER A 281 12.83 2.91 -1.69
CA SER A 281 14.03 3.66 -2.05
C SER A 281 14.85 4.12 -0.84
N ASP A 282 14.23 4.26 0.32
CA ASP A 282 14.88 4.73 1.56
C ASP A 282 15.67 3.62 2.29
N PHE A 283 15.95 2.50 1.63
CA PHE A 283 16.68 1.40 2.28
C PHE A 283 18.05 1.80 2.86
N PRO A 284 18.85 2.66 2.22
CA PRO A 284 20.05 3.19 2.84
C PRO A 284 19.81 3.92 4.16
N VAL A 285 18.75 4.74 4.21
CA VAL A 285 18.30 5.43 5.44
C VAL A 285 17.91 4.43 6.51
N PHE A 286 17.21 3.37 6.11
CA PHE A 286 16.82 2.30 7.00
C PHE A 286 18.04 1.52 7.54
N LYS A 287 19.03 1.18 6.71
CA LYS A 287 20.26 0.52 7.15
C LYS A 287 20.99 1.36 8.20
N LYS A 288 21.09 2.67 7.98
CA LYS A 288 21.64 3.62 8.95
C LYS A 288 20.82 3.65 10.24
N TYR A 289 19.50 3.61 10.14
CA TYR A 289 18.59 3.54 11.29
C TYR A 289 18.79 2.26 12.11
N MET A 290 18.86 1.08 11.47
CA MET A 290 19.14 -0.19 12.14
C MET A 290 20.46 -0.14 12.91
N GLY A 291 21.52 0.41 12.30
CA GLY A 291 22.82 0.59 12.95
C GLY A 291 22.73 1.47 14.19
N LYS A 292 22.02 2.61 14.11
CA LYS A 292 21.77 3.49 15.27
C LYS A 292 21.02 2.80 16.40
N GLN A 293 20.06 1.94 16.06
CA GLN A 293 19.27 1.18 17.04
C GLN A 293 19.99 -0.08 17.54
N LYS A 294 21.22 -0.36 17.06
CA LYS A 294 22.03 -1.52 17.43
C LYS A 294 21.30 -2.86 17.19
N ILE A 295 20.42 -2.94 16.17
CA ILE A 295 19.72 -4.18 15.81
C ILE A 295 20.74 -5.12 15.16
N LYS A 296 20.96 -6.28 15.78
CA LYS A 296 21.91 -7.28 15.31
C LYS A 296 21.30 -8.08 14.16
N SER A 297 21.99 -8.18 13.03
CA SER A 297 21.60 -9.09 11.95
C SER A 297 22.13 -10.49 12.24
N VAL A 298 21.24 -11.47 12.20
CA VAL A 298 21.51 -12.88 12.48
C VAL A 298 21.28 -13.67 11.19
N LYS A 299 22.25 -14.50 10.83
CA LYS A 299 22.11 -15.44 9.70
C LYS A 299 21.72 -16.81 10.23
N MET A 300 20.76 -17.43 9.55
CA MET A 300 20.43 -18.83 9.77
C MET A 300 21.49 -19.75 9.11
N SER A 301 21.63 -20.95 9.63
CA SER A 301 22.42 -21.99 8.98
C SER A 301 21.79 -22.41 7.65
N ALA A 302 22.58 -22.95 6.73
CA ALA A 302 22.09 -23.46 5.44
C ALA A 302 21.06 -24.60 5.63
N SER A 303 21.23 -25.44 6.65
CA SER A 303 20.27 -26.50 6.99
C SER A 303 18.92 -25.91 7.46
N ALA A 304 18.94 -24.87 8.29
CA ALA A 304 17.74 -24.19 8.76
C ALA A 304 17.02 -23.47 7.60
N ASP A 305 17.72 -22.83 6.66
CA ASP A 305 17.11 -22.23 5.46
C ASP A 305 16.45 -23.32 4.58
N LYS A 306 17.14 -24.46 4.36
CA LYS A 306 16.56 -25.61 3.63
C LYS A 306 15.30 -26.14 4.28
N ALA A 307 15.30 -26.31 5.61
CA ALA A 307 14.13 -26.76 6.36
C ALA A 307 12.98 -25.74 6.29
N MET A 308 13.28 -24.45 6.38
CA MET A 308 12.31 -23.37 6.25
C MET A 308 11.65 -23.36 4.86
N ARG A 309 12.41 -23.58 3.78
CA ARG A 309 11.88 -23.72 2.42
C ARG A 309 10.94 -24.93 2.28
N ALA A 310 11.25 -26.06 2.92
CA ALA A 310 10.39 -27.24 2.93
C ALA A 310 9.08 -26.98 3.66
N ILE A 311 9.12 -26.30 4.80
CA ILE A 311 7.93 -25.88 5.55
C ILE A 311 7.07 -24.93 4.71
N GLY A 312 7.67 -23.92 4.07
CA GLY A 312 6.97 -23.00 3.18
C GLY A 312 6.23 -23.73 2.06
N LYS A 313 6.88 -24.69 1.39
CA LYS A 313 6.27 -25.54 0.36
C LYS A 313 5.09 -26.35 0.89
N LYS A 314 5.24 -27.00 2.05
CA LYS A 314 4.18 -27.79 2.74
C LYS A 314 2.96 -26.91 3.03
N VAL A 315 3.17 -25.75 3.64
CA VAL A 315 2.10 -24.80 3.98
C VAL A 315 1.37 -24.34 2.72
N MET A 316 2.11 -23.96 1.68
CA MET A 316 1.49 -23.50 0.43
C MET A 316 0.72 -24.61 -0.27
N ALA A 317 1.22 -25.83 -0.32
CA ALA A 317 0.49 -26.99 -0.88
C ALA A 317 -0.86 -27.20 -0.17
N LYS A 318 -0.87 -27.16 1.17
CA LYS A 318 -2.09 -27.27 1.98
C LYS A 318 -3.08 -26.13 1.72
N ARG A 319 -2.58 -24.90 1.63
CA ARG A 319 -3.42 -23.71 1.36
C ARG A 319 -4.03 -23.77 -0.05
N ILE A 320 -3.24 -24.10 -1.06
CA ILE A 320 -3.70 -24.26 -2.44
C ILE A 320 -4.79 -25.35 -2.52
N ALA A 321 -4.56 -26.52 -1.93
CA ALA A 321 -5.55 -27.58 -1.89
C ALA A 321 -6.86 -27.14 -1.21
N GLY A 322 -6.77 -26.35 -0.13
CA GLY A 322 -7.94 -25.79 0.55
C GLY A 322 -8.70 -24.76 -0.29
N MET A 323 -8.02 -24.01 -1.16
CA MET A 323 -8.64 -23.07 -2.11
C MET A 323 -9.31 -23.81 -3.28
N GLU A 324 -8.65 -24.83 -3.84
CA GLU A 324 -9.20 -25.68 -4.91
C GLU A 324 -10.52 -26.37 -4.45
N LYS A 325 -10.58 -26.89 -3.21
CA LYS A 325 -11.80 -27.42 -2.63
C LYS A 325 -12.96 -26.42 -2.55
N LYS A 326 -12.65 -25.12 -2.57
CA LYS A 326 -13.63 -24.03 -2.61
C LYS A 326 -13.93 -23.54 -4.04
N GLY A 327 -13.47 -24.25 -5.07
CA GLY A 327 -13.68 -23.90 -6.47
C GLY A 327 -12.79 -22.75 -7.00
N LEU A 328 -11.74 -22.37 -6.26
CA LEU A 328 -10.81 -21.33 -6.71
C LEU A 328 -9.69 -21.95 -7.56
N PRO A 329 -9.28 -21.37 -8.69
CA PRO A 329 -8.23 -21.91 -9.56
C PRO A 329 -6.81 -21.69 -9.00
N ALA A 330 -6.59 -22.02 -7.72
CA ALA A 330 -5.39 -21.64 -6.98
C ALA A 330 -4.12 -22.29 -7.53
N LYS A 331 -4.19 -23.59 -7.90
CA LYS A 331 -3.06 -24.32 -8.51
C LYS A 331 -2.62 -23.67 -9.82
N LYS A 332 -3.57 -23.31 -10.70
CA LYS A 332 -3.30 -22.62 -11.97
C LYS A 332 -2.68 -21.26 -11.73
N VAL A 333 -3.31 -20.43 -10.90
CA VAL A 333 -2.84 -19.06 -10.61
C VAL A 333 -1.45 -19.09 -9.98
N PHE A 334 -1.20 -20.00 -9.02
CA PHE A 334 0.11 -20.11 -8.40
C PHE A 334 1.19 -20.63 -9.36
N GLY A 335 0.81 -21.51 -10.30
CA GLY A 335 1.67 -21.92 -11.42
C GLY A 335 2.12 -20.76 -12.28
N GLU A 336 1.17 -19.89 -12.69
CA GLU A 336 1.46 -18.68 -13.45
C GLU A 336 2.33 -17.69 -12.65
N MET A 337 2.07 -17.52 -11.34
CA MET A 337 2.90 -16.69 -10.46
C MET A 337 4.36 -17.17 -10.41
N LYS A 338 4.58 -18.49 -10.31
CA LYS A 338 5.93 -19.08 -10.32
C LYS A 338 6.65 -18.88 -11.66
N ALA A 339 5.94 -19.05 -12.77
CA ALA A 339 6.49 -18.82 -14.11
C ALA A 339 6.91 -17.35 -14.31
N LEU A 340 6.05 -16.41 -13.88
CA LEU A 340 6.36 -14.98 -13.92
C LEU A 340 7.51 -14.62 -12.96
N ALA A 341 7.56 -15.21 -11.77
CA ALA A 341 8.68 -15.00 -10.84
C ALA A 341 10.01 -15.42 -11.49
N ALA A 342 10.05 -16.60 -12.10
CA ALA A 342 11.24 -17.07 -12.82
C ALA A 342 11.61 -16.17 -14.02
N LYS A 343 10.61 -15.67 -14.78
CA LYS A 343 10.81 -14.72 -15.88
C LYS A 343 11.43 -13.41 -15.43
N TYR A 344 10.98 -12.85 -14.30
CA TYR A 344 11.42 -11.55 -13.82
C TYR A 344 12.67 -11.59 -12.95
N THR A 345 13.14 -12.78 -12.54
CA THR A 345 14.38 -12.97 -11.79
C THR A 345 15.60 -13.10 -12.71
N LYS A 346 15.39 -13.47 -13.99
CA LYS A 346 16.42 -13.46 -15.04
C LYS A 346 16.76 -12.02 -15.43
#